data_01e2184ebdaf5fc0ee59f07536eb640c
#
_entry.id   01e2184ebdaf5fc0ee59f07536eb640c
#
_cell.length_a   1.000
_cell.length_b   1.000
_cell.length_c   1.000
_cell.angle_alpha   90.00
_cell.angle_beta   90.00
_cell.angle_gamma   90.00
#
_symmetry.space_group_name_H-M   'P 1'
#
loop_
_entity.id
_entity.type
_entity.pdbx_description
1 polymer ?
#
loop_
_entity_poly.entity_id
_entity_poly.type
_entity_poly.pdbx_seq_one_letter_code
_entity_poly.pdbx_strand_id
1 'polypeptide(L)'
;MAISRAQLLKELLPGLNALFGMEYARYGEEHKEIYETEKSERSFEEETKLAGFSAAPVKNEGQAIQYDNAQEAFTARYNHETIALGFSITEEAVEDNLYDSLSARYTKALARAMAYTKQVKAASVINNGFNGTYAGGDGVSLFGNNSSGTRVGHTLVSGGVNYNSPTVGVDLNETALENAVIQIAAWTDERGLLIAAKPTKMVIPPSLMFVAKRLLDTELRVATADNDINAIKQMGAIPGGYTVNHFLTDTNGWYLLTDVPNGMKHFERVAMSTSMDGDFDTGNVRYKARERYSFGWSDPLGIWGSPGA
;
A
#
# COMPACT_ATOMS: atom_id res chain seq x y z
N MET A 1 4.13 -12.39 53.25
CA MET A 1 4.80 -11.45 52.34
C MET A 1 3.72 -10.90 51.43
N ALA A 2 3.36 -9.64 51.56
CA ALA A 2 2.44 -9.02 50.63
C ALA A 2 3.18 -8.80 49.32
N ILE A 3 2.70 -9.44 48.22
CA ILE A 3 3.22 -9.18 46.88
C ILE A 3 2.88 -7.74 46.57
N SER A 4 3.87 -6.89 46.35
CA SER A 4 3.62 -5.49 46.10
C SER A 4 3.01 -5.36 44.67
N ARG A 5 2.03 -4.47 44.49
CA ARG A 5 1.38 -4.15 43.23
C ARG A 5 2.40 -3.86 42.10
N ALA A 6 3.52 -3.22 42.44
CA ALA A 6 4.62 -2.95 41.50
C ALA A 6 5.34 -4.22 41.01
N GLN A 7 5.37 -5.31 41.80
CA GLN A 7 5.92 -6.60 41.41
C GLN A 7 4.99 -7.34 40.45
N LEU A 8 3.68 -7.33 40.72
CA LEU A 8 2.66 -7.93 39.88
C LEU A 8 2.66 -7.31 38.46
N LEU A 9 2.72 -5.99 38.37
CA LEU A 9 2.80 -5.26 37.09
C LEU A 9 4.06 -5.61 36.29
N LYS A 10 5.19 -5.79 36.97
CA LYS A 10 6.47 -6.15 36.30
C LYS A 10 6.48 -7.59 35.76
N GLU A 11 5.80 -8.50 36.41
CA GLU A 11 5.72 -9.90 36.00
C GLU A 11 4.66 -10.11 34.90
N LEU A 12 3.56 -9.38 34.93
CA LEU A 12 2.47 -9.47 33.96
C LEU A 12 2.85 -8.91 32.58
N LEU A 13 3.57 -7.77 32.57
CA LEU A 13 3.90 -7.05 31.34
C LEU A 13 4.64 -7.88 30.27
N PRO A 14 5.71 -8.66 30.62
CA PRO A 14 6.39 -9.47 29.60
C PRO A 14 5.49 -10.52 28.96
N GLY A 15 4.61 -11.14 29.74
CA GLY A 15 3.65 -12.14 29.25
C GLY A 15 2.62 -11.54 28.29
N LEU A 16 2.05 -10.39 28.63
CA LEU A 16 1.09 -9.68 27.76
C LEU A 16 1.76 -9.16 26.49
N ASN A 17 2.98 -8.65 26.58
CA ASN A 17 3.72 -8.19 25.40
C ASN A 17 4.06 -9.33 24.45
N ALA A 18 4.49 -10.48 24.98
CA ALA A 18 4.75 -11.67 24.17
C ALA A 18 3.47 -12.17 23.48
N LEU A 19 2.35 -12.23 24.22
CA LEU A 19 1.05 -12.64 23.68
C LEU A 19 0.54 -11.66 22.61
N PHE A 20 0.69 -10.36 22.85
CA PHE A 20 0.37 -9.32 21.88
C PHE A 20 1.18 -9.49 20.59
N GLY A 21 2.49 -9.63 20.70
CA GLY A 21 3.38 -9.79 19.55
C GLY A 21 3.05 -11.05 18.73
N MET A 22 2.78 -12.18 19.39
CA MET A 22 2.37 -13.42 18.72
C MET A 22 1.04 -13.28 17.97
N GLU A 23 0.05 -12.65 18.59
CA GLU A 23 -1.26 -12.48 17.96
C GLU A 23 -1.24 -11.42 16.87
N TYR A 24 -0.47 -10.34 17.04
CA TYR A 24 -0.28 -9.31 16.02
C TYR A 24 0.41 -9.89 14.76
N ALA A 25 1.47 -10.67 14.93
CA ALA A 25 2.17 -11.33 13.84
C ALA A 25 1.34 -12.42 13.12
N ARG A 26 0.31 -12.95 13.78
CA ARG A 26 -0.61 -13.93 13.18
C ARG A 26 -1.46 -13.35 12.06
N TYR A 27 -1.74 -12.03 12.10
CA TYR A 27 -2.40 -11.35 11.00
C TYR A 27 -1.40 -11.14 9.87
N GLY A 28 -1.72 -11.64 8.68
CA GLY A 28 -0.91 -11.43 7.48
C GLY A 28 -0.74 -9.95 7.19
N GLU A 29 0.50 -9.54 6.93
CA GLU A 29 0.83 -8.15 6.58
C GLU A 29 0.67 -7.94 5.07
N GLU A 30 -0.58 -8.01 4.57
CA GLU A 30 -0.91 -7.88 3.15
C GLU A 30 -0.41 -6.56 2.53
N HIS A 31 -0.32 -5.52 3.35
CA HIS A 31 0.20 -4.22 2.90
C HIS A 31 1.67 -4.27 2.45
N LYS A 32 2.49 -5.17 3.00
CA LYS A 32 3.91 -5.31 2.61
C LYS A 32 4.10 -5.84 1.18
N GLU A 33 3.08 -6.50 0.66
CA GLU A 33 3.08 -6.97 -0.73
C GLU A 33 2.81 -5.85 -1.75
N ILE A 34 2.34 -4.70 -1.27
CA ILE A 34 1.90 -3.57 -2.08
C ILE A 34 2.82 -2.35 -1.90
N TYR A 35 3.24 -2.10 -0.65
CA TYR A 35 3.96 -0.89 -0.26
C TYR A 35 5.42 -1.18 0.05
N GLU A 36 6.28 -0.31 -0.42
CA GLU A 36 7.67 -0.23 0.05
C GLU A 36 7.69 0.47 1.42
N THR A 37 8.28 -0.20 2.43
CA THR A 37 8.31 0.34 3.80
C THR A 37 9.62 1.03 4.06
N GLU A 38 9.54 2.31 4.46
CA GLU A 38 10.66 3.13 4.87
C GLU A 38 10.47 3.66 6.31
N LYS A 39 11.57 3.91 6.99
CA LYS A 39 11.55 4.52 8.33
C LYS A 39 11.59 6.03 8.22
N SER A 40 10.79 6.69 9.05
CA SER A 40 10.74 8.15 9.16
C SER A 40 11.20 8.60 10.54
N GLU A 41 11.92 9.73 10.60
CA GLU A 41 12.31 10.38 11.85
C GLU A 41 11.63 11.74 12.07
N ARG A 42 10.84 12.19 11.08
CA ARG A 42 10.18 13.50 11.07
C ARG A 42 8.69 13.40 11.44
N SER A 43 8.05 14.54 11.57
CA SER A 43 6.59 14.60 11.82
C SER A 43 5.75 14.33 10.56
N PHE A 44 6.33 14.57 9.39
CA PHE A 44 5.81 14.28 8.07
C PHE A 44 7.00 14.01 7.14
N GLU A 45 6.78 13.32 6.03
CA GLU A 45 7.77 13.15 4.96
C GLU A 45 7.28 13.83 3.70
N GLU A 46 8.22 14.35 2.92
CA GLU A 46 7.98 14.96 1.62
C GLU A 46 8.94 14.33 0.60
N GLU A 47 8.38 13.79 -0.46
CA GLU A 47 9.13 13.27 -1.59
C GLU A 47 8.85 14.08 -2.84
N THR A 48 9.88 14.72 -3.37
CA THR A 48 9.81 15.53 -4.58
C THR A 48 10.19 14.68 -5.79
N LYS A 49 9.27 14.56 -6.74
CA LYS A 49 9.56 13.94 -8.04
C LYS A 49 10.34 14.94 -8.89
N LEU A 50 11.50 14.51 -9.38
CA LEU A 50 12.35 15.31 -10.25
C LEU A 50 12.07 14.96 -11.71
N ALA A 51 11.89 15.97 -12.54
CA ALA A 51 11.96 15.83 -13.98
C ALA A 51 13.44 15.72 -14.38
N GLY A 52 13.81 14.61 -14.98
CA GLY A 52 15.18 14.37 -15.46
C GLY A 52 15.60 15.32 -16.58
N PHE A 53 16.53 14.87 -17.41
CA PHE A 53 16.99 15.61 -18.59
C PHE A 53 16.27 15.17 -19.85
N SER A 54 16.24 16.05 -20.86
CA SER A 54 15.76 15.74 -22.21
C SER A 54 16.67 14.72 -22.90
N ALA A 55 16.22 14.17 -24.04
CA ALA A 55 17.07 13.28 -24.84
C ALA A 55 18.37 13.98 -25.25
N ALA A 56 19.50 13.29 -25.06
CA ALA A 56 20.79 13.82 -25.41
C ALA A 56 20.91 14.02 -26.94
N PRO A 57 21.22 15.24 -27.43
CA PRO A 57 21.42 15.49 -28.86
C PRO A 57 22.73 14.90 -29.38
N VAL A 58 22.77 14.61 -30.66
CA VAL A 58 24.02 14.23 -31.35
C VAL A 58 24.99 15.39 -31.35
N LYS A 59 26.16 15.20 -30.80
CA LYS A 59 27.26 16.20 -30.84
C LYS A 59 28.16 15.94 -32.05
N ASN A 60 28.24 16.93 -32.94
CA ASN A 60 29.19 16.90 -34.04
C ASN A 60 30.59 17.29 -33.57
N GLU A 61 31.60 16.93 -34.35
CA GLU A 61 32.99 17.27 -34.09
C GLU A 61 33.17 18.80 -34.05
N GLY A 62 33.85 19.31 -33.01
CA GLY A 62 34.08 20.75 -32.82
C GLY A 62 32.89 21.54 -32.20
N GLN A 63 31.71 20.95 -31.98
CA GLN A 63 30.63 21.61 -31.31
C GLN A 63 30.73 21.55 -29.79
N ALA A 64 30.17 22.56 -29.11
CA ALA A 64 30.03 22.57 -27.64
C ALA A 64 28.98 21.53 -27.18
N ILE A 65 29.14 21.06 -25.95
CA ILE A 65 28.12 20.24 -25.28
C ILE A 65 26.92 21.11 -24.99
N GLN A 66 25.71 20.56 -25.19
CA GLN A 66 24.45 21.20 -24.76
C GLN A 66 24.23 20.90 -23.28
N TYR A 67 23.90 21.95 -22.51
CA TYR A 67 23.51 21.85 -21.10
C TYR A 67 22.00 21.89 -21.01
N ASP A 68 21.44 21.00 -20.18
CA ASP A 68 20.01 20.95 -19.83
C ASP A 68 19.84 21.15 -18.33
N ASN A 69 18.68 21.65 -17.91
CA ASN A 69 18.36 21.92 -16.52
C ASN A 69 17.30 20.92 -16.01
N ALA A 70 17.59 20.26 -14.89
CA ALA A 70 16.60 19.48 -14.17
C ALA A 70 15.55 20.43 -13.53
N GLN A 71 14.31 19.95 -13.44
CA GLN A 71 13.18 20.68 -12.83
C GLN A 71 12.51 19.79 -11.80
N GLU A 72 11.89 20.39 -10.80
CA GLU A 72 10.98 19.70 -9.89
C GLU A 72 9.61 19.56 -10.54
N ALA A 73 9.00 18.37 -10.51
CA ALA A 73 7.67 18.15 -11.05
C ALA A 73 6.60 18.45 -9.99
N PHE A 74 6.56 17.65 -8.94
CA PHE A 74 5.63 17.82 -7.82
C PHE A 74 6.19 17.18 -6.55
N THR A 75 5.58 17.52 -5.41
CA THR A 75 5.96 16.98 -4.10
C THR A 75 4.80 16.24 -3.48
N ALA A 76 5.00 14.96 -3.15
CA ALA A 76 4.08 14.15 -2.37
C ALA A 76 4.36 14.35 -0.89
N ARG A 77 3.32 14.63 -0.08
CA ARG A 77 3.44 14.84 1.35
C ARG A 77 2.71 13.76 2.13
N TYR A 78 3.40 13.16 3.09
CA TYR A 78 2.92 12.10 3.96
C TYR A 78 2.78 12.59 5.39
N ASN A 79 1.56 12.74 5.87
CA ASN A 79 1.29 13.12 7.26
C ASN A 79 1.13 11.86 8.10
N HIS A 80 1.99 11.71 9.13
CA HIS A 80 1.93 10.54 10.00
C HIS A 80 0.76 10.61 10.97
N GLU A 81 -0.08 9.58 10.96
CA GLU A 81 -1.18 9.41 11.89
C GLU A 81 -0.76 8.53 13.07
N THR A 82 -1.22 8.89 14.26
CA THR A 82 -1.02 8.06 15.45
C THR A 82 -2.24 7.19 15.68
N ILE A 83 -2.04 5.88 15.63
CA ILE A 83 -3.05 4.89 15.93
C ILE A 83 -2.75 4.32 17.31
N ALA A 84 -3.71 4.41 18.21
CA ALA A 84 -3.57 3.91 19.56
C ALA A 84 -4.91 3.38 20.08
N LEU A 85 -4.85 2.30 20.81
CA LEU A 85 -5.99 1.70 21.49
C LEU A 85 -5.50 1.07 22.79
N GLY A 86 -6.34 1.00 23.79
CA GLY A 86 -6.01 0.40 25.07
C GLY A 86 -7.24 -0.12 25.81
N PHE A 87 -6.99 -0.88 26.84
CA PHE A 87 -8.02 -1.33 27.78
C PHE A 87 -7.55 -1.12 29.23
N SER A 88 -8.49 -1.10 30.15
CA SER A 88 -8.24 -1.05 31.60
C SER A 88 -8.81 -2.28 32.27
N ILE A 89 -8.16 -2.72 33.33
CA ILE A 89 -8.62 -3.76 34.25
C ILE A 89 -8.81 -3.10 35.60
N THR A 90 -9.95 -3.31 36.22
CA THR A 90 -10.26 -2.73 37.53
C THR A 90 -9.44 -3.35 38.65
N GLU A 91 -9.30 -2.62 39.75
CA GLU A 91 -8.56 -3.08 40.93
C GLU A 91 -9.22 -4.34 41.53
N GLU A 92 -10.53 -4.35 41.60
CA GLU A 92 -11.31 -5.49 42.12
C GLU A 92 -11.10 -6.76 41.28
N ALA A 93 -11.05 -6.62 39.94
CA ALA A 93 -10.79 -7.76 39.06
C ALA A 93 -9.36 -8.31 39.23
N VAL A 94 -8.41 -7.47 39.62
CA VAL A 94 -7.04 -7.90 39.96
C VAL A 94 -7.02 -8.60 41.31
N GLU A 95 -7.75 -8.13 42.32
CA GLU A 95 -7.84 -8.72 43.63
C GLU A 95 -8.54 -10.08 43.62
N ASP A 96 -9.60 -10.24 42.80
CA ASP A 96 -10.35 -11.49 42.63
C ASP A 96 -9.65 -12.52 41.75
N ASN A 97 -8.43 -12.28 41.31
CA ASN A 97 -7.62 -13.15 40.44
C ASN A 97 -8.28 -13.52 39.08
N LEU A 98 -9.21 -12.68 38.60
CA LEU A 98 -9.89 -12.84 37.31
C LEU A 98 -9.07 -12.32 36.13
N TYR A 99 -7.93 -11.69 36.40
CA TYR A 99 -7.15 -10.95 35.38
C TYR A 99 -6.44 -11.84 34.35
N ASP A 100 -6.04 -13.06 34.69
CA ASP A 100 -5.24 -13.93 33.81
C ASP A 100 -5.97 -14.26 32.50
N SER A 101 -7.19 -14.74 32.61
CA SER A 101 -7.98 -15.12 31.42
C SER A 101 -8.55 -13.90 30.69
N LEU A 102 -8.93 -12.84 31.39
CA LEU A 102 -9.48 -11.61 30.83
C LEU A 102 -8.40 -10.78 30.13
N SER A 103 -7.26 -10.56 30.78
CA SER A 103 -6.16 -9.80 30.19
C SER A 103 -5.63 -10.44 28.91
N ALA A 104 -5.51 -11.77 28.87
CA ALA A 104 -5.10 -12.49 27.68
C ALA A 104 -6.09 -12.34 26.52
N ARG A 105 -7.40 -12.38 26.80
CA ARG A 105 -8.45 -12.19 25.80
C ARG A 105 -8.46 -10.75 25.26
N TYR A 106 -8.38 -9.74 26.12
CA TYR A 106 -8.35 -8.34 25.73
C TYR A 106 -7.08 -7.99 24.98
N THR A 107 -5.92 -8.54 25.37
CA THR A 107 -4.65 -8.35 24.64
C THR A 107 -4.72 -8.91 23.23
N LYS A 108 -5.30 -10.11 23.04
CA LYS A 108 -5.54 -10.67 21.70
C LYS A 108 -6.49 -9.81 20.88
N ALA A 109 -7.59 -9.35 21.49
CA ALA A 109 -8.55 -8.46 20.82
C ALA A 109 -7.90 -7.12 20.42
N LEU A 110 -7.07 -6.54 21.29
CA LEU A 110 -6.32 -5.33 21.02
C LEU A 110 -5.34 -5.52 19.85
N ALA A 111 -4.57 -6.60 19.85
CA ALA A 111 -3.64 -6.92 18.76
C ALA A 111 -4.37 -7.04 17.41
N ARG A 112 -5.50 -7.72 17.39
CA ARG A 112 -6.36 -7.82 16.20
C ARG A 112 -6.87 -6.48 15.71
N ALA A 113 -7.37 -5.65 16.62
CA ALA A 113 -7.91 -4.34 16.27
C ALA A 113 -6.84 -3.44 15.66
N MET A 114 -5.62 -3.45 16.22
CA MET A 114 -4.49 -2.67 15.70
C MET A 114 -4.06 -3.17 14.31
N ALA A 115 -3.88 -4.49 14.15
CA ALA A 115 -3.53 -5.09 12.86
C ALA A 115 -4.59 -4.82 11.78
N TYR A 116 -5.87 -4.99 12.12
CA TYR A 116 -7.00 -4.68 11.23
C TYR A 116 -6.97 -3.22 10.76
N THR A 117 -6.81 -2.28 11.68
CA THR A 117 -6.79 -0.84 11.35
C THR A 117 -5.65 -0.51 10.39
N LYS A 118 -4.47 -1.11 10.58
CA LYS A 118 -3.33 -0.92 9.69
C LYS A 118 -3.62 -1.39 8.27
N GLN A 119 -4.21 -2.59 8.12
CA GLN A 119 -4.59 -3.12 6.81
C GLN A 119 -5.67 -2.28 6.11
N VAL A 120 -6.70 -1.86 6.86
CA VAL A 120 -7.75 -0.98 6.33
C VAL A 120 -7.17 0.36 5.87
N LYS A 121 -6.27 0.96 6.64
CA LYS A 121 -5.58 2.20 6.27
C LYS A 121 -4.73 2.02 5.00
N ALA A 122 -4.00 0.94 4.88
CA ALA A 122 -3.24 0.61 3.68
C ALA A 122 -4.17 0.43 2.47
N ALA A 123 -5.21 -0.38 2.58
CA ALA A 123 -6.16 -0.60 1.49
C ALA A 123 -6.94 0.67 1.11
N SER A 124 -7.16 1.60 2.04
CA SER A 124 -7.92 2.83 1.80
C SER A 124 -7.31 3.73 0.71
N VAL A 125 -6.00 3.69 0.53
CA VAL A 125 -5.30 4.43 -0.55
C VAL A 125 -5.76 3.93 -1.92
N ILE A 126 -5.81 2.62 -2.10
CA ILE A 126 -6.26 1.99 -3.36
C ILE A 126 -7.77 2.14 -3.53
N ASN A 127 -8.54 1.88 -2.47
CA ASN A 127 -10.01 2.00 -2.48
C ASN A 127 -10.48 3.41 -2.86
N ASN A 128 -9.74 4.44 -2.47
CA ASN A 128 -10.02 5.84 -2.83
C ASN A 128 -9.24 6.30 -4.07
N GLY A 129 -8.47 5.44 -4.69
CA GLY A 129 -7.57 5.79 -5.79
C GLY A 129 -8.27 6.32 -7.05
N PHE A 130 -9.55 6.01 -7.24
CA PHE A 130 -10.40 6.55 -8.31
C PHE A 130 -11.19 7.80 -7.91
N ASN A 131 -11.09 8.25 -6.66
CA ASN A 131 -11.84 9.38 -6.15
C ASN A 131 -11.00 10.66 -6.23
N GLY A 132 -11.42 11.62 -7.05
CA GLY A 132 -10.72 12.90 -7.24
C GLY A 132 -10.60 13.78 -5.98
N THR A 133 -11.32 13.45 -4.88
CA THR A 133 -11.16 14.13 -3.60
C THR A 133 -9.84 13.77 -2.91
N TYR A 134 -9.28 12.59 -3.22
CA TYR A 134 -8.01 12.09 -2.68
C TYR A 134 -6.90 12.29 -3.72
N ALA A 135 -6.47 13.54 -3.88
CA ALA A 135 -5.42 13.91 -4.81
C ALA A 135 -4.02 13.69 -4.23
N GLY A 136 -3.09 13.32 -5.10
CA GLY A 136 -1.66 13.22 -4.80
C GLY A 136 -0.93 14.55 -4.88
N GLY A 137 0.39 14.51 -4.92
CA GLY A 137 1.25 15.69 -5.03
C GLY A 137 1.08 16.44 -6.36
N ASP A 138 0.65 15.77 -7.42
CA ASP A 138 0.33 16.32 -8.74
C ASP A 138 -1.09 16.90 -8.84
N GLY A 139 -1.88 16.84 -7.75
CA GLY A 139 -3.26 17.33 -7.72
C GLY A 139 -4.28 16.38 -8.39
N VAL A 140 -3.87 15.19 -8.79
CA VAL A 140 -4.71 14.16 -9.43
C VAL A 140 -4.92 12.98 -8.48
N SER A 141 -6.04 12.26 -8.64
CA SER A 141 -6.26 10.98 -7.93
C SER A 141 -5.24 9.94 -8.37
N LEU A 142 -4.98 8.92 -7.53
CA LEU A 142 -4.01 7.87 -7.82
C LEU A 142 -4.19 7.26 -9.23
N PHE A 143 -5.43 6.99 -9.63
CA PHE A 143 -5.74 6.43 -10.96
C PHE A 143 -6.31 7.49 -11.88
N GLY A 144 -5.44 8.03 -12.74
CA GLY A 144 -5.80 8.99 -13.78
C GLY A 144 -6.17 8.31 -15.10
N ASN A 145 -7.23 8.80 -15.78
CA ASN A 145 -7.65 8.29 -17.06
C ASN A 145 -8.01 9.41 -18.07
N ASN A 146 -8.27 9.04 -19.31
CA ASN A 146 -8.63 9.97 -20.37
C ASN A 146 -10.15 10.25 -20.44
N SER A 147 -10.88 10.19 -19.33
CA SER A 147 -12.28 10.57 -19.34
C SER A 147 -12.42 12.09 -19.09
N SER A 148 -13.34 12.70 -19.83
CA SER A 148 -13.76 14.09 -19.55
C SER A 148 -14.55 14.10 -18.24
N GLY A 149 -13.94 14.56 -17.15
CA GLY A 149 -14.61 14.59 -15.85
C GLY A 149 -13.63 14.75 -14.69
N THR A 150 -13.94 14.12 -13.56
CA THR A 150 -13.17 14.24 -12.32
C THR A 150 -11.85 13.46 -12.30
N ARG A 151 -11.65 12.53 -13.24
CA ARG A 151 -10.42 11.75 -13.37
C ARG A 151 -9.66 12.18 -14.61
N VAL A 152 -8.72 13.08 -14.42
CA VAL A 152 -7.79 13.52 -15.48
C VAL A 152 -6.51 12.68 -15.41
N GLY A 153 -5.76 12.65 -16.50
CA GLY A 153 -4.45 11.98 -16.48
C GLY A 153 -3.39 12.80 -15.75
N HIS A 154 -2.29 12.15 -15.44
CA HIS A 154 -1.13 12.76 -14.80
C HIS A 154 -0.37 13.60 -15.81
N THR A 155 -0.40 14.92 -15.63
CA THR A 155 0.25 15.87 -16.55
C THR A 155 1.74 15.91 -16.28
N LEU A 156 2.55 15.74 -17.34
CA LEU A 156 3.99 15.78 -17.29
C LEU A 156 4.53 17.20 -17.47
N VAL A 157 5.73 17.46 -17.00
CA VAL A 157 6.45 18.73 -17.20
C VAL A 157 6.64 19.04 -18.69
N SER A 158 6.77 18.03 -19.54
CA SER A 158 6.82 18.17 -21.01
C SER A 158 5.51 18.58 -21.67
N GLY A 159 4.39 18.63 -20.92
CA GLY A 159 3.06 18.86 -21.44
C GLY A 159 2.34 17.61 -21.96
N GLY A 160 2.97 16.45 -21.93
CA GLY A 160 2.33 15.15 -22.16
C GLY A 160 1.44 14.74 -20.99
N VAL A 161 0.70 13.65 -21.15
CA VAL A 161 -0.18 13.11 -20.11
C VAL A 161 -0.04 11.60 -20.06
N ASN A 162 0.23 11.05 -18.88
CA ASN A 162 0.19 9.62 -18.63
C ASN A 162 -1.16 9.22 -18.03
N TYR A 163 -1.60 8.04 -18.38
CA TYR A 163 -2.80 7.41 -17.85
C TYR A 163 -2.43 6.06 -17.24
N ASN A 164 -2.83 5.83 -16.00
CA ASN A 164 -2.61 4.56 -15.31
C ASN A 164 -3.94 3.84 -14.98
N SER A 165 -4.97 4.14 -15.75
CA SER A 165 -6.28 3.51 -15.67
C SER A 165 -6.94 3.51 -17.06
N PRO A 166 -7.80 2.53 -17.38
CA PRO A 166 -8.57 2.55 -18.62
C PRO A 166 -9.60 3.68 -18.61
N THR A 167 -9.95 4.19 -19.79
CA THR A 167 -10.96 5.26 -19.95
C THR A 167 -12.33 4.85 -19.40
N VAL A 168 -12.70 3.60 -19.61
CA VAL A 168 -13.90 2.95 -19.05
C VAL A 168 -13.42 1.76 -18.23
N GLY A 169 -13.99 1.56 -17.04
CA GLY A 169 -13.68 0.41 -16.20
C GLY A 169 -13.91 -0.90 -16.98
N VAL A 170 -13.00 -1.84 -16.81
CA VAL A 170 -13.04 -3.15 -17.49
C VAL A 170 -12.79 -4.25 -16.47
N ASP A 171 -13.56 -5.33 -16.58
CA ASP A 171 -13.37 -6.51 -15.74
C ASP A 171 -12.08 -7.24 -16.10
N LEU A 172 -11.54 -7.97 -15.14
CA LEU A 172 -10.33 -8.77 -15.31
C LEU A 172 -10.57 -9.90 -16.32
N ASN A 173 -10.00 -9.76 -17.49
CA ASN A 173 -9.94 -10.77 -18.54
C ASN A 173 -8.62 -10.68 -19.29
N GLU A 174 -8.36 -11.63 -20.19
CA GLU A 174 -7.11 -11.72 -20.95
C GLU A 174 -6.84 -10.43 -21.75
N THR A 175 -7.81 -9.99 -22.55
CA THR A 175 -7.67 -8.79 -23.39
C THR A 175 -7.46 -7.52 -22.57
N ALA A 176 -8.17 -7.37 -21.43
CA ALA A 176 -7.99 -6.22 -20.53
C ALA A 176 -6.58 -6.20 -19.94
N LEU A 177 -6.07 -7.38 -19.56
CA LEU A 177 -4.72 -7.51 -19.01
C LEU A 177 -3.64 -7.22 -20.06
N GLU A 178 -3.80 -7.72 -21.30
CA GLU A 178 -2.90 -7.40 -22.41
C GLU A 178 -2.86 -5.89 -22.70
N ASN A 179 -4.02 -5.24 -22.75
CA ASN A 179 -4.11 -3.81 -22.96
C ASN A 179 -3.45 -3.01 -21.83
N ALA A 180 -3.59 -3.45 -20.57
CA ALA A 180 -2.92 -2.83 -19.45
C ALA A 180 -1.39 -2.92 -19.54
N VAL A 181 -0.86 -4.09 -19.91
CA VAL A 181 0.58 -4.30 -20.13
C VAL A 181 1.12 -3.40 -21.25
N ILE A 182 0.37 -3.29 -22.36
CA ILE A 182 0.73 -2.43 -23.51
C ILE A 182 0.72 -0.94 -23.07
N GLN A 183 -0.29 -0.54 -22.29
CA GLN A 183 -0.40 0.83 -21.79
C GLN A 183 0.77 1.19 -20.84
N ILE A 184 1.13 0.29 -19.91
CA ILE A 184 2.26 0.46 -18.99
C ILE A 184 3.57 0.60 -19.78
N ALA A 185 3.78 -0.23 -20.80
CA ALA A 185 5.00 -0.19 -21.63
C ALA A 185 5.13 1.13 -22.43
N ALA A 186 4.04 1.83 -22.68
CA ALA A 186 4.03 3.09 -23.43
C ALA A 186 4.22 4.35 -22.57
N TRP A 187 4.39 4.22 -21.26
CA TRP A 187 4.56 5.37 -20.36
C TRP A 187 5.86 6.11 -20.60
N THR A 188 5.79 7.42 -20.41
CA THR A 188 6.92 8.33 -20.54
C THR A 188 7.24 9.00 -19.21
N ASP A 189 8.48 9.45 -19.06
CA ASP A 189 8.91 10.25 -17.94
C ASP A 189 8.41 11.71 -18.05
N GLU A 190 8.78 12.55 -17.07
CA GLU A 190 8.40 13.95 -17.03
C GLU A 190 8.90 14.78 -18.22
N ARG A 191 9.91 14.29 -18.96
CA ARG A 191 10.49 14.92 -20.16
C ARG A 191 9.97 14.29 -21.47
N GLY A 192 9.09 13.30 -21.39
CA GLY A 192 8.53 12.60 -22.54
C GLY A 192 9.41 11.45 -23.06
N LEU A 193 10.43 11.02 -22.31
CA LEU A 193 11.24 9.85 -22.67
C LEU A 193 10.54 8.57 -22.23
N LEU A 194 10.56 7.55 -23.08
CA LEU A 194 9.98 6.25 -22.77
C LEU A 194 10.66 5.61 -21.57
N ILE A 195 9.88 5.26 -20.54
CA ILE A 195 10.39 4.61 -19.31
C ILE A 195 10.60 3.11 -19.53
N ALA A 196 9.84 2.49 -20.45
CA ALA A 196 9.79 1.04 -20.68
C ALA A 196 9.40 0.27 -19.42
N ALA A 197 8.45 0.80 -18.64
CA ALA A 197 7.94 0.21 -17.41
C ALA A 197 7.30 -1.16 -17.65
N LYS A 198 7.35 -2.02 -16.63
CA LYS A 198 6.80 -3.38 -16.67
C LYS A 198 5.94 -3.65 -15.44
N PRO A 199 4.83 -4.40 -15.58
CA PRO A 199 4.11 -4.88 -14.41
C PRO A 199 4.95 -5.90 -13.64
N THR A 200 4.89 -5.83 -12.32
CA THR A 200 5.62 -6.73 -11.42
C THR A 200 4.70 -7.72 -10.73
N LYS A 201 3.57 -7.27 -10.21
CA LYS A 201 2.63 -8.08 -9.43
C LYS A 201 1.21 -7.58 -9.60
N MET A 202 0.24 -8.48 -9.56
CA MET A 202 -1.19 -8.15 -9.56
C MET A 202 -1.74 -8.14 -8.14
N VAL A 203 -2.57 -7.13 -7.80
CA VAL A 203 -3.32 -7.02 -6.54
C VAL A 203 -4.79 -7.12 -6.84
N ILE A 204 -5.49 -8.03 -6.17
CA ILE A 204 -6.91 -8.34 -6.43
C ILE A 204 -7.69 -8.55 -5.14
N PRO A 205 -9.01 -8.32 -5.15
CA PRO A 205 -9.91 -8.75 -4.10
C PRO A 205 -10.13 -10.28 -4.13
N PRO A 206 -10.62 -10.88 -3.04
CA PRO A 206 -10.90 -12.32 -2.97
C PRO A 206 -11.84 -12.85 -4.06
N SER A 207 -12.77 -12.03 -4.54
CA SER A 207 -13.73 -12.37 -5.61
C SER A 207 -13.05 -12.76 -6.93
N LEU A 208 -11.91 -12.14 -7.26
CA LEU A 208 -11.19 -12.36 -8.52
C LEU A 208 -10.09 -13.44 -8.44
N MET A 209 -9.88 -14.05 -7.26
CA MET A 209 -8.79 -15.00 -7.02
C MET A 209 -8.77 -16.15 -8.03
N PHE A 210 -9.93 -16.74 -8.33
CA PHE A 210 -10.01 -17.87 -9.28
C PHE A 210 -9.85 -17.44 -10.74
N VAL A 211 -10.25 -16.20 -11.06
CA VAL A 211 -10.06 -15.63 -12.41
C VAL A 211 -8.57 -15.36 -12.63
N ALA A 212 -7.90 -14.73 -11.69
CA ALA A 212 -6.47 -14.46 -11.75
C ALA A 212 -5.65 -15.76 -11.85
N LYS A 213 -6.01 -16.80 -11.06
CA LYS A 213 -5.36 -18.11 -11.14
C LYS A 213 -5.46 -18.71 -12.54
N ARG A 214 -6.63 -18.64 -13.17
CA ARG A 214 -6.82 -19.15 -14.53
C ARG A 214 -6.03 -18.35 -15.57
N LEU A 215 -5.95 -17.02 -15.43
CA LEU A 215 -5.25 -16.16 -16.37
C LEU A 215 -3.72 -16.27 -16.27
N LEU A 216 -3.18 -16.40 -15.06
CA LEU A 216 -1.73 -16.33 -14.84
C LEU A 216 -1.05 -17.69 -14.82
N ASP A 217 -1.75 -18.78 -14.45
CA ASP A 217 -1.10 -20.06 -14.18
C ASP A 217 -1.39 -21.14 -15.24
N THR A 218 -2.43 -20.98 -16.07
CA THR A 218 -2.73 -21.97 -17.10
C THR A 218 -1.77 -21.87 -18.28
N GLU A 219 -1.37 -23.00 -18.84
CA GLU A 219 -0.47 -23.05 -20.02
C GLU A 219 -1.20 -22.76 -21.32
N LEU A 220 -2.45 -23.18 -21.39
CA LEU A 220 -3.32 -23.01 -22.54
C LEU A 220 -4.40 -21.98 -22.22
N ARG A 221 -4.87 -21.33 -23.27
CA ARG A 221 -5.95 -20.35 -23.16
C ARG A 221 -7.24 -21.00 -22.71
N VAL A 222 -7.93 -20.44 -21.74
CA VAL A 222 -9.17 -20.98 -21.19
C VAL A 222 -10.31 -20.72 -22.15
N ALA A 223 -11.16 -21.75 -22.36
CA ALA A 223 -12.36 -21.71 -23.20
C ALA A 223 -12.14 -21.60 -24.74
N THR A 224 -10.97 -21.97 -25.24
CA THR A 224 -10.74 -22.16 -26.68
C THR A 224 -10.67 -23.64 -27.04
N ALA A 225 -11.17 -24.00 -28.22
CA ALA A 225 -11.13 -25.38 -28.73
C ALA A 225 -9.79 -25.71 -29.40
N ASP A 226 -8.97 -24.72 -29.73
CA ASP A 226 -7.84 -24.80 -30.65
C ASP A 226 -6.46 -24.92 -29.99
N ASN A 227 -6.38 -25.29 -28.71
CA ASN A 227 -5.11 -25.41 -27.97
C ASN A 227 -4.21 -24.16 -28.04
N ASP A 228 -4.80 -22.96 -28.05
CA ASP A 228 -4.07 -21.71 -28.06
C ASP A 228 -3.21 -21.58 -26.79
N ILE A 229 -2.00 -21.06 -26.95
CA ILE A 229 -1.12 -20.77 -25.81
C ILE A 229 -1.60 -19.58 -25.02
N ASN A 230 -1.43 -19.62 -23.73
CA ASN A 230 -1.61 -18.45 -22.87
C ASN A 230 -0.37 -17.54 -22.95
N ALA A 231 -0.46 -16.47 -23.76
CA ALA A 231 0.65 -15.54 -24.00
C ALA A 231 1.12 -14.85 -22.71
N ILE A 232 0.21 -14.49 -21.81
CA ILE A 232 0.51 -13.80 -20.56
C ILE A 232 1.46 -14.62 -19.68
N LYS A 233 1.18 -15.92 -19.55
CA LYS A 233 2.03 -16.83 -18.78
C LYS A 233 3.35 -17.10 -19.50
N GLN A 234 3.31 -17.41 -20.79
CA GLN A 234 4.49 -17.77 -21.55
C GLN A 234 5.52 -16.64 -21.64
N MET A 235 5.06 -15.41 -21.74
CA MET A 235 5.92 -14.22 -21.73
C MET A 235 6.40 -13.83 -20.32
N GLY A 236 5.82 -14.41 -19.27
CA GLY A 236 6.08 -13.97 -17.89
C GLY A 236 5.72 -12.51 -17.68
N ALA A 237 4.60 -12.06 -18.25
CA ALA A 237 4.18 -10.65 -18.22
C ALA A 237 4.04 -10.08 -16.81
N ILE A 238 3.71 -10.92 -15.82
CA ILE A 238 3.59 -10.54 -14.41
C ILE A 238 4.43 -11.51 -13.57
N PRO A 239 5.74 -11.25 -13.39
CA PRO A 239 6.66 -12.20 -12.78
C PRO A 239 6.38 -12.48 -11.29
N GLY A 240 5.82 -11.51 -10.55
CA GLY A 240 5.43 -11.64 -9.15
C GLY A 240 4.08 -12.34 -8.92
N GLY A 241 3.39 -12.76 -9.99
CA GLY A 241 2.08 -13.39 -9.91
C GLY A 241 1.02 -12.44 -9.33
N TYR A 242 0.16 -12.94 -8.45
CA TYR A 242 -0.89 -12.13 -7.83
C TYR A 242 -0.89 -12.26 -6.32
N THR A 243 -1.36 -11.20 -5.65
CA THR A 243 -1.66 -11.18 -4.22
C THR A 243 -3.12 -10.83 -4.00
N VAL A 244 -3.74 -11.49 -3.02
CA VAL A 244 -5.13 -11.22 -2.64
C VAL A 244 -5.14 -10.29 -1.45
N ASN A 245 -5.81 -9.15 -1.57
CA ASN A 245 -6.01 -8.22 -0.47
C ASN A 245 -7.48 -8.26 -0.03
N HIS A 246 -7.70 -8.67 1.21
CA HIS A 246 -9.03 -8.86 1.79
C HIS A 246 -9.73 -7.56 2.19
N PHE A 247 -9.00 -6.44 2.18
CA PHE A 247 -9.49 -5.12 2.61
C PHE A 247 -9.87 -4.21 1.44
N LEU A 248 -9.78 -4.71 0.20
CA LEU A 248 -10.32 -4.03 -0.96
C LEU A 248 -11.85 -4.08 -0.92
N THR A 249 -12.46 -2.92 -1.09
CA THR A 249 -13.94 -2.79 -1.04
C THR A 249 -14.60 -3.04 -2.37
N ASP A 250 -13.88 -2.78 -3.46
CA ASP A 250 -14.35 -3.06 -4.82
C ASP A 250 -14.13 -4.55 -5.14
N THR A 251 -15.21 -5.25 -5.49
CA THR A 251 -15.17 -6.69 -5.80
C THR A 251 -14.72 -6.99 -7.22
N ASN A 252 -14.76 -6.00 -8.11
CA ASN A 252 -14.42 -6.13 -9.53
C ASN A 252 -13.11 -5.41 -9.87
N GLY A 253 -12.62 -4.55 -8.96
CA GLY A 253 -11.38 -3.80 -9.15
C GLY A 253 -10.15 -4.70 -9.16
N TRP A 254 -9.21 -4.43 -10.05
CA TRP A 254 -7.93 -5.12 -10.12
C TRP A 254 -6.80 -4.16 -10.46
N TYR A 255 -5.62 -4.46 -9.93
CA TYR A 255 -4.51 -3.52 -9.94
C TYR A 255 -3.21 -4.23 -10.30
N LEU A 256 -2.31 -3.53 -10.98
CA LEU A 256 -0.97 -3.99 -11.35
C LEU A 256 0.08 -3.08 -10.74
N LEU A 257 0.93 -3.61 -9.89
CA LEU A 257 2.14 -2.92 -9.44
C LEU A 257 3.17 -2.95 -10.57
N THR A 258 3.96 -1.89 -10.68
CA THR A 258 4.98 -1.75 -11.72
C THR A 258 6.37 -1.68 -11.12
N ASP A 259 7.41 -1.70 -11.95
CA ASP A 259 8.81 -1.54 -11.58
C ASP A 259 9.27 -0.08 -11.50
N VAL A 260 8.33 0.86 -11.64
CA VAL A 260 8.63 2.30 -11.50
C VAL A 260 8.99 2.60 -10.04
N PRO A 261 10.16 3.21 -9.79
CA PRO A 261 10.60 3.51 -8.43
C PRO A 261 9.71 4.54 -7.75
N ASN A 262 9.72 4.53 -6.42
CA ASN A 262 8.96 5.47 -5.59
C ASN A 262 7.44 5.45 -5.85
N GLY A 263 6.87 4.28 -6.13
CA GLY A 263 5.44 4.10 -6.30
C GLY A 263 4.67 4.18 -4.98
N MET A 264 4.18 3.03 -4.53
CA MET A 264 3.40 2.93 -3.28
C MET A 264 4.33 2.90 -2.06
N LYS A 265 4.18 3.86 -1.14
CA LYS A 265 5.06 4.06 0.03
C LYS A 265 4.31 3.89 1.35
N HIS A 266 5.00 3.28 2.31
CA HIS A 266 4.61 3.17 3.70
C HIS A 266 5.73 3.73 4.57
N PHE A 267 5.50 4.83 5.26
CA PHE A 267 6.45 5.40 6.21
C PHE A 267 6.10 4.99 7.63
N GLU A 268 7.00 4.25 8.28
CA GLU A 268 6.91 3.89 9.69
C GLU A 268 7.65 4.91 10.53
N ARG A 269 6.91 5.73 11.30
CA ARG A 269 7.50 6.72 12.22
C ARG A 269 7.78 6.15 13.59
N VAL A 270 6.84 5.36 14.12
CA VAL A 270 6.98 4.64 15.39
C VAL A 270 6.42 3.25 15.18
N ALA A 271 7.27 2.26 15.30
CA ALA A 271 6.87 0.87 15.26
C ALA A 271 5.87 0.55 16.38
N MET A 272 5.11 -0.52 16.23
CA MET A 272 4.19 -0.98 17.25
C MET A 272 4.88 -1.08 18.61
N SER A 273 4.35 -0.35 19.57
CA SER A 273 4.81 -0.34 20.96
C SER A 273 3.65 -0.53 21.91
N THR A 274 3.90 -1.26 22.99
CA THR A 274 2.94 -1.50 24.05
C THR A 274 3.46 -0.89 25.35
N SER A 275 2.56 -0.40 26.19
CA SER A 275 2.90 0.09 27.52
C SER A 275 1.77 -0.19 28.51
N MET A 276 2.13 -0.40 29.76
CA MET A 276 1.21 -0.64 30.87
C MET A 276 1.54 0.32 31.99
N ASP A 277 0.51 0.89 32.59
CA ASP A 277 0.63 1.81 33.72
C ASP A 277 -0.57 1.66 34.66
N GLY A 278 -0.39 1.99 35.93
CA GLY A 278 -1.46 2.02 36.93
C GLY A 278 -2.00 3.43 37.07
N ASP A 279 -3.31 3.55 37.16
CA ASP A 279 -3.99 4.80 37.48
C ASP A 279 -4.02 4.98 39.01
N PHE A 280 -3.44 6.09 39.49
CA PHE A 280 -3.36 6.34 40.92
C PHE A 280 -4.75 6.60 41.55
N ASP A 281 -5.62 7.33 40.83
CA ASP A 281 -6.91 7.75 41.35
C ASP A 281 -7.94 6.63 41.43
N THR A 282 -7.94 5.74 40.39
CA THR A 282 -8.93 4.66 40.28
C THR A 282 -8.40 3.29 40.67
N GLY A 283 -7.08 3.16 40.86
CA GLY A 283 -6.45 1.87 41.12
C GLY A 283 -6.33 0.94 39.91
N ASN A 284 -6.91 1.30 38.78
CA ASN A 284 -6.99 0.46 37.59
C ASN A 284 -5.65 0.28 36.90
N VAL A 285 -5.43 -0.89 36.29
CA VAL A 285 -4.30 -1.17 35.43
C VAL A 285 -4.69 -0.90 33.98
N ARG A 286 -3.93 -0.03 33.29
CA ARG A 286 -4.17 0.33 31.89
C ARG A 286 -3.09 -0.26 31.00
N TYR A 287 -3.50 -0.93 29.93
CA TYR A 287 -2.62 -1.45 28.91
C TYR A 287 -2.98 -0.82 27.57
N LYS A 288 -1.99 -0.29 26.85
CA LYS A 288 -2.18 0.35 25.55
C LYS A 288 -1.18 -0.14 24.53
N ALA A 289 -1.61 -0.18 23.28
CA ALA A 289 -0.77 -0.33 22.10
C ALA A 289 -0.80 0.97 21.29
N ARG A 290 0.32 1.33 20.68
CA ARG A 290 0.48 2.54 19.87
C ARG A 290 1.44 2.29 18.72
N GLU A 291 1.09 2.80 17.55
CA GLU A 291 1.97 2.91 16.38
C GLU A 291 1.74 4.24 15.67
N ARG A 292 2.70 4.66 14.84
CA ARG A 292 2.57 5.88 14.06
C ARG A 292 3.17 5.66 12.69
N TYR A 293 2.36 5.89 11.64
CA TYR A 293 2.73 5.63 10.26
C TYR A 293 1.90 6.47 9.28
N SER A 294 2.25 6.40 7.99
CA SER A 294 1.47 6.93 6.89
C SER A 294 1.57 6.01 5.67
N PHE A 295 0.51 5.96 4.87
CA PHE A 295 0.45 5.30 3.58
C PHE A 295 0.15 6.31 2.48
N GLY A 296 0.69 6.11 1.29
CA GLY A 296 0.44 6.95 0.14
C GLY A 296 1.23 6.50 -1.08
N TRP A 297 1.40 7.41 -2.03
CA TRP A 297 2.19 7.20 -3.23
C TRP A 297 3.01 8.45 -3.55
N SER A 298 4.19 8.28 -4.10
CA SER A 298 5.04 9.36 -4.58
C SER A 298 5.01 9.46 -6.10
N ASP A 299 5.04 8.31 -6.79
CA ASP A 299 4.82 8.25 -8.24
C ASP A 299 3.55 7.47 -8.57
N PRO A 300 2.54 8.09 -9.21
CA PRO A 300 1.30 7.40 -9.59
C PRO A 300 1.52 6.27 -10.61
N LEU A 301 2.63 6.30 -11.38
CA LEU A 301 2.99 5.24 -12.31
C LEU A 301 3.51 3.96 -11.62
N GLY A 302 3.71 3.98 -10.30
CA GLY A 302 4.02 2.79 -9.51
C GLY A 302 2.89 1.75 -9.47
N ILE A 303 1.67 2.14 -9.85
CA ILE A 303 0.51 1.26 -9.91
C ILE A 303 -0.40 1.63 -11.09
N TRP A 304 -0.98 0.63 -11.72
CA TRP A 304 -2.06 0.75 -12.70
C TRP A 304 -3.32 0.10 -12.13
N GLY A 305 -4.52 0.60 -12.43
CA GLY A 305 -5.73 0.02 -11.89
C GLY A 305 -6.97 0.21 -12.75
N SER A 306 -7.89 -0.77 -12.67
CA SER A 306 -9.25 -0.72 -13.23
C SER A 306 -10.27 -0.96 -12.13
N PRO A 307 -11.35 -0.15 -12.06
CA PRO A 307 -12.42 -0.37 -11.09
C PRO A 307 -13.37 -1.53 -11.47
N GLY A 308 -13.09 -2.24 -12.57
CA GLY A 308 -14.05 -3.17 -13.17
C GLY A 308 -15.16 -2.47 -13.94
N ALA A 309 -16.08 -3.24 -14.52
CA ALA A 309 -17.26 -2.77 -15.26
C ALA A 309 -18.55 -2.93 -14.43
#